data_12699be57be6915e214d3d833eab3783
#
_entry.id   12699be57be6915e214d3d833eab3783
#
_cell.length_a   1.000
_cell.length_b   1.000
_cell.length_c   1.000
_cell.angle_alpha   90.00
_cell.angle_beta   90.00
_cell.angle_gamma   90.00
#
_symmetry.space_group_name_H-M   'P 1'
#
loop_
_entity.id
_entity.type
_entity.pdbx_description
1 polymer ?
#
loop_
_entity_poly.entity_id
_entity_poly.type
_entity_poly.pdbx_seq_one_letter_code
_entity_poly.pdbx_strand_id
1 'polypeptide(L)'
;MIRILHTADWHLGQTFFGYDRTKEHEAFLDWLLREIRKNEIDALIIAGDVFDVSNPSAASQRMYYEFIYRVTAENPGLQIVIVAGNHDSAARLEAPLPLLQAMRTEVRGVVRKLNEGEIDYDHLAVELKNREGEVEVLCMAVPFLRQGDYPVVETEGNPYMEGVRELYTQLLQRLWARRKTNQAILAIGHLQATGSEIAEKDYSERTVIGGLECVSPDTFSEKIAYTALGHIHKAQRVSGRENVRYAGSPIPMSFAEKDYHHG
;
A
#
# COMPACT_ATOMS: atom_id res chain seq x y z
N MET A 1 -21.70 -7.47 0.19
CA MET A 1 -20.69 -6.73 -0.63
C MET A 1 -19.69 -6.12 0.32
N ILE A 2 -18.42 -6.42 0.15
CA ILE A 2 -17.32 -5.90 0.99
C ILE A 2 -17.09 -4.40 0.76
N ARG A 3 -16.86 -3.65 1.85
CA ARG A 3 -16.51 -2.22 1.82
C ARG A 3 -15.04 -2.07 2.17
N ILE A 4 -14.27 -1.44 1.30
CA ILE A 4 -12.83 -1.29 1.45
C ILE A 4 -12.47 0.19 1.55
N LEU A 5 -11.64 0.53 2.53
CA LEU A 5 -11.04 1.85 2.66
C LEU A 5 -9.57 1.75 2.28
N HIS A 6 -9.09 2.67 1.43
CA HIS A 6 -7.71 2.74 0.97
C HIS A 6 -7.06 4.01 1.51
N THR A 7 -5.90 3.85 2.12
CA THR A 7 -5.01 4.93 2.60
C THR A 7 -3.55 4.58 2.34
N ALA A 8 -2.66 5.56 2.37
CA ALA A 8 -1.21 5.38 2.15
C ALA A 8 -0.44 6.55 2.77
N ASP A 9 0.86 6.47 2.75
CA ASP A 9 1.79 7.58 2.98
C ASP A 9 1.54 8.32 4.31
N TRP A 10 1.44 7.53 5.40
CA TRP A 10 1.18 8.05 6.75
C TRP A 10 2.36 8.77 7.35
N HIS A 11 3.58 8.33 7.02
CA HIS A 11 4.84 8.90 7.49
C HIS A 11 4.86 9.17 9.00
N LEU A 12 4.41 8.19 9.81
CA LEU A 12 4.39 8.33 11.27
C LEU A 12 5.78 8.66 11.82
N GLY A 13 5.86 9.76 12.56
CA GLY A 13 7.11 10.28 13.09
C GLY A 13 7.80 11.32 12.21
N GLN A 14 7.20 11.70 11.08
CA GLN A 14 7.68 12.82 10.27
C GLN A 14 7.65 14.11 11.08
N THR A 15 8.69 14.93 10.90
CA THR A 15 8.75 16.29 11.45
C THR A 15 8.58 17.30 10.33
N PHE A 16 7.78 18.35 10.56
CA PHE A 16 7.56 19.40 9.58
C PHE A 16 8.48 20.59 9.88
N PHE A 17 9.56 20.76 9.12
CA PHE A 17 10.58 21.80 9.35
C PHE A 17 11.10 21.82 10.80
N GLY A 18 11.29 20.64 11.39
CA GLY A 18 11.76 20.48 12.77
C GLY A 18 10.66 20.53 13.84
N TYR A 19 9.42 20.78 13.47
CA TYR A 19 8.28 20.71 14.39
C TYR A 19 7.77 19.27 14.50
N ASP A 20 7.55 18.84 15.74
CA ASP A 20 6.92 17.54 16.05
C ASP A 20 5.46 17.52 15.61
N ARG A 21 5.06 16.45 14.95
CA ARG A 21 3.70 16.26 14.39
C ARG A 21 2.93 15.14 15.07
N THR A 22 3.37 14.68 16.22
CA THR A 22 2.73 13.58 16.95
C THR A 22 1.23 13.81 17.11
N LYS A 23 0.82 15.03 17.52
CA LYS A 23 -0.60 15.36 17.70
C LYS A 23 -1.42 15.33 16.41
N GLU A 24 -0.82 15.71 15.28
CA GLU A 24 -1.48 15.66 13.97
C GLU A 24 -1.67 14.21 13.52
N HIS A 25 -0.66 13.36 13.69
CA HIS A 25 -0.76 11.93 13.42
C HIS A 25 -1.80 11.25 14.32
N GLU A 26 -1.81 11.54 15.62
CA GLU A 26 -2.83 11.03 16.55
C GLU A 26 -4.25 11.45 16.10
N ALA A 27 -4.42 12.73 15.74
CA ALA A 27 -5.71 13.25 15.28
C ALA A 27 -6.17 12.57 13.98
N PHE A 28 -5.24 12.31 13.06
CA PHE A 28 -5.51 11.56 11.82
C PHE A 28 -5.94 10.13 12.13
N LEU A 29 -5.21 9.40 12.95
CA LEU A 29 -5.52 8.02 13.30
C LEU A 29 -6.86 7.90 14.03
N ASP A 30 -7.17 8.84 14.91
CA ASP A 30 -8.48 8.93 15.56
C ASP A 30 -9.61 9.25 14.57
N TRP A 31 -9.35 10.09 13.58
CA TRP A 31 -10.30 10.37 12.49
C TRP A 31 -10.53 9.10 11.65
N LEU A 32 -9.45 8.42 11.24
CA LEU A 32 -9.52 7.20 10.44
C LEU A 32 -10.33 6.10 11.14
N LEU A 33 -10.12 5.92 12.45
CA LEU A 33 -10.89 4.98 13.26
C LEU A 33 -12.39 5.31 13.22
N ARG A 34 -12.75 6.60 13.36
CA ARG A 34 -14.16 7.04 13.26
C ARG A 34 -14.76 6.79 11.89
N GLU A 35 -14.01 7.05 10.81
CA GLU A 35 -14.49 6.82 9.44
C GLU A 35 -14.66 5.33 9.13
N ILE A 36 -13.76 4.46 9.60
CA ILE A 36 -13.90 3.01 9.48
C ILE A 36 -15.21 2.54 10.13
N ARG A 37 -15.48 3.00 11.34
CA ARG A 37 -16.69 2.62 12.08
C ARG A 37 -17.96 3.21 11.44
N LYS A 38 -17.96 4.50 11.09
CA LYS A 38 -19.09 5.21 10.51
C LYS A 38 -19.52 4.63 9.16
N ASN A 39 -18.54 4.24 8.34
CA ASN A 39 -18.80 3.70 7.01
C ASN A 39 -18.87 2.16 7.00
N GLU A 40 -18.80 1.53 8.17
CA GLU A 40 -18.88 0.08 8.31
C GLU A 40 -17.88 -0.64 7.38
N ILE A 41 -16.62 -0.25 7.42
CA ILE A 41 -15.55 -0.79 6.56
C ILE A 41 -15.24 -2.25 6.97
N ASP A 42 -15.12 -3.13 5.99
CA ASP A 42 -14.80 -4.54 6.18
C ASP A 42 -13.30 -4.81 5.99
N ALA A 43 -12.61 -3.99 5.17
CA ALA A 43 -11.18 -4.09 4.97
C ALA A 43 -10.52 -2.70 4.86
N LEU A 44 -9.41 -2.53 5.58
CA LEU A 44 -8.51 -1.37 5.49
C LEU A 44 -7.27 -1.75 4.70
N ILE A 45 -6.94 -0.97 3.66
CA ILE A 45 -5.71 -1.11 2.88
C ILE A 45 -4.79 0.05 3.18
N ILE A 46 -3.55 -0.25 3.57
CA ILE A 46 -2.48 0.71 3.79
C ILE A 46 -1.40 0.45 2.74
N ALA A 47 -1.35 1.31 1.73
CA ALA A 47 -0.50 1.11 0.55
C ALA A 47 0.90 1.71 0.71
N GLY A 48 1.57 1.41 1.82
CA GLY A 48 2.98 1.74 2.08
C GLY A 48 3.22 3.06 2.80
N ASP A 49 4.48 3.29 3.11
CA ASP A 49 5.02 4.42 3.87
C ASP A 49 4.26 4.70 5.17
N VAL A 50 4.19 3.63 5.98
CA VAL A 50 3.61 3.69 7.33
C VAL A 50 4.46 4.60 8.22
N PHE A 51 5.79 4.46 8.14
CA PHE A 51 6.75 5.24 8.89
C PHE A 51 7.56 6.17 7.99
N ASP A 52 7.94 7.32 8.51
CA ASP A 52 8.76 8.31 7.79
C ASP A 52 10.19 7.82 7.51
N VAL A 53 10.70 6.95 8.36
CA VAL A 53 12.07 6.43 8.26
C VAL A 53 12.12 4.93 8.56
N SER A 54 13.10 4.24 7.99
CA SER A 54 13.30 2.80 8.15
C SER A 54 13.66 2.36 9.59
N ASN A 55 14.01 3.29 10.46
CA ASN A 55 14.23 3.06 11.89
C ASN A 55 13.35 4.02 12.72
N PRO A 56 12.04 3.78 12.78
CA PRO A 56 11.10 4.67 13.46
C PRO A 56 11.36 4.71 14.97
N SER A 57 11.03 5.84 15.58
CA SER A 57 11.10 6.01 17.03
C SER A 57 10.16 5.04 17.76
N ALA A 58 10.46 4.76 19.03
CA ALA A 58 9.56 3.95 19.86
C ALA A 58 8.16 4.60 20.00
N ALA A 59 8.08 5.93 19.95
CA ALA A 59 6.81 6.65 19.99
C ALA A 59 5.99 6.41 18.70
N SER A 60 6.62 6.51 17.53
CA SER A 60 5.97 6.24 16.24
C SER A 60 5.48 4.79 16.15
N GLN A 61 6.31 3.83 16.58
CA GLN A 61 5.94 2.43 16.63
C GLN A 61 4.76 2.17 17.58
N ARG A 62 4.78 2.79 18.75
CA ARG A 62 3.68 2.68 19.72
C ARG A 62 2.38 3.19 19.12
N MET A 63 2.39 4.38 18.51
CA MET A 63 1.23 4.99 17.86
C MET A 63 0.62 4.06 16.80
N TYR A 64 1.45 3.45 15.96
CA TYR A 64 1.03 2.47 14.96
C TYR A 64 0.38 1.25 15.59
N TYR A 65 1.03 0.60 16.58
CA TYR A 65 0.49 -0.62 17.19
C TYR A 65 -0.76 -0.35 18.04
N GLU A 66 -0.83 0.80 18.72
CA GLU A 66 -2.02 1.24 19.44
C GLU A 66 -3.20 1.46 18.49
N PHE A 67 -2.96 2.05 17.32
CA PHE A 67 -4.00 2.19 16.30
C PHE A 67 -4.50 0.82 15.82
N ILE A 68 -3.60 -0.10 15.42
CA ILE A 68 -3.98 -1.45 14.96
C ILE A 68 -4.79 -2.17 16.03
N TYR A 69 -4.34 -2.13 17.29
CA TYR A 69 -5.05 -2.73 18.40
C TYR A 69 -6.46 -2.13 18.59
N ARG A 70 -6.55 -0.80 18.66
CA ARG A 70 -7.83 -0.11 18.88
C ARG A 70 -8.81 -0.38 17.72
N VAL A 71 -8.37 -0.22 16.50
CA VAL A 71 -9.25 -0.35 15.34
C VAL A 71 -9.79 -1.76 15.16
N THR A 72 -9.00 -2.79 15.46
CA THR A 72 -9.42 -4.20 15.39
C THR A 72 -10.27 -4.60 16.59
N ALA A 73 -10.01 -4.07 17.80
CA ALA A 73 -10.82 -4.30 18.98
C ALA A 73 -12.21 -3.66 18.85
N GLU A 74 -12.29 -2.45 18.32
CA GLU A 74 -13.57 -1.73 18.12
C GLU A 74 -14.35 -2.23 16.89
N ASN A 75 -13.69 -2.89 15.94
CA ASN A 75 -14.28 -3.43 14.71
C ASN A 75 -13.88 -4.90 14.51
N PRO A 76 -14.49 -5.87 15.23
CA PRO A 76 -14.03 -7.27 15.26
C PRO A 76 -14.05 -8.00 13.90
N GLY A 77 -14.78 -7.46 12.92
CA GLY A 77 -14.83 -8.00 11.54
C GLY A 77 -13.79 -7.41 10.59
N LEU A 78 -13.13 -6.32 10.99
CA LEU A 78 -12.19 -5.60 10.13
C LEU A 78 -10.97 -6.45 9.80
N GLN A 79 -10.60 -6.46 8.54
CA GLN A 79 -9.36 -7.02 8.04
C GLN A 79 -8.43 -5.88 7.62
N ILE A 80 -7.13 -6.00 7.88
CA ILE A 80 -6.17 -4.97 7.48
C ILE A 80 -5.10 -5.61 6.60
N VAL A 81 -4.81 -4.96 5.47
CA VAL A 81 -3.70 -5.35 4.58
C VAL A 81 -2.75 -4.18 4.45
N ILE A 82 -1.50 -4.41 4.80
CA ILE A 82 -0.44 -3.41 4.79
C ILE A 82 0.67 -3.90 3.85
N VAL A 83 1.13 -3.05 2.97
CA VAL A 83 2.37 -3.28 2.22
C VAL A 83 3.44 -2.29 2.69
N ALA A 84 4.71 -2.66 2.58
CA ALA A 84 5.79 -1.72 2.87
C ALA A 84 5.97 -0.74 1.72
N GLY A 85 6.24 0.52 2.06
CA GLY A 85 6.71 1.54 1.12
C GLY A 85 8.24 1.63 1.07
N ASN A 86 8.75 2.67 0.38
CA ASN A 86 10.20 2.86 0.24
C ASN A 86 10.85 3.48 1.49
N HIS A 87 10.10 4.19 2.33
CA HIS A 87 10.55 4.70 3.61
C HIS A 87 10.57 3.62 4.71
N ASP A 88 9.70 2.63 4.60
CA ASP A 88 9.61 1.55 5.57
C ASP A 88 10.83 0.62 5.55
N SER A 89 11.17 0.07 6.70
CA SER A 89 11.99 -1.13 6.77
C SER A 89 11.07 -2.34 6.57
N ALA A 90 11.06 -2.90 5.37
CA ALA A 90 10.22 -4.02 4.98
C ALA A 90 10.24 -5.19 6.00
N ALA A 91 11.44 -5.61 6.40
CA ALA A 91 11.62 -6.69 7.36
C ALA A 91 11.12 -6.33 8.77
N ARG A 92 11.29 -5.08 9.22
CA ARG A 92 10.79 -4.64 10.54
C ARG A 92 9.28 -4.51 10.57
N LEU A 93 8.68 -4.01 9.48
CA LEU A 93 7.24 -3.90 9.37
C LEU A 93 6.58 -5.28 9.39
N GLU A 94 7.22 -6.29 8.78
CA GLU A 94 6.73 -7.67 8.72
C GLU A 94 7.09 -8.50 9.98
N ALA A 95 8.12 -8.13 10.74
CA ALA A 95 8.60 -8.90 11.88
C ALA A 95 7.50 -9.27 12.92
N PRO A 96 6.56 -8.37 13.28
CA PRO A 96 5.47 -8.70 14.22
C PRO A 96 4.29 -9.44 13.59
N LEU A 97 4.39 -9.90 12.33
CA LEU A 97 3.30 -10.55 11.58
C LEU A 97 2.55 -11.63 12.39
N PRO A 98 3.22 -12.53 13.16
CA PRO A 98 2.48 -13.54 13.94
C PRO A 98 1.52 -12.94 14.98
N LEU A 99 1.85 -11.77 15.54
CA LEU A 99 0.97 -11.06 16.48
C LEU A 99 -0.12 -10.29 15.73
N LEU A 100 0.22 -9.68 14.59
CA LEU A 100 -0.70 -8.90 13.77
C LEU A 100 -1.78 -9.79 13.13
N GLN A 101 -1.44 -11.02 12.74
CA GLN A 101 -2.39 -11.99 12.20
C GLN A 101 -3.47 -12.38 13.22
N ALA A 102 -3.15 -12.42 14.52
CA ALA A 102 -4.15 -12.61 15.57
C ALA A 102 -5.19 -11.46 15.61
N MET A 103 -4.81 -10.29 15.07
CA MET A 103 -5.67 -9.12 14.90
C MET A 103 -6.16 -8.95 13.44
N ARG A 104 -6.20 -10.05 12.67
CA ARG A 104 -6.63 -10.04 11.25
C ARG A 104 -5.90 -9.01 10.38
N THR A 105 -4.64 -8.76 10.70
CA THR A 105 -3.78 -7.83 9.98
C THR A 105 -2.71 -8.61 9.24
N GLU A 106 -2.72 -8.49 7.92
CA GLU A 106 -1.72 -9.04 7.03
C GLU A 106 -0.73 -7.97 6.62
N VAL A 107 0.56 -8.27 6.71
CA VAL A 107 1.63 -7.37 6.30
C VAL A 107 2.46 -8.05 5.21
N ARG A 108 2.72 -7.34 4.14
CA ARG A 108 3.63 -7.75 3.08
C ARG A 108 4.76 -6.72 2.96
N GLY A 109 5.83 -6.98 3.69
CA GLY A 109 7.01 -6.12 3.68
C GLY A 109 8.00 -6.50 2.59
N VAL A 110 8.19 -7.79 2.39
CA VAL A 110 9.19 -8.34 1.47
C VAL A 110 8.56 -9.24 0.42
N VAL A 111 9.18 -9.29 -0.76
CA VAL A 111 8.90 -10.31 -1.75
C VAL A 111 9.71 -11.56 -1.38
N ARG A 112 9.02 -12.58 -0.89
CA ARG A 112 9.64 -13.85 -0.50
C ARG A 112 10.04 -14.65 -1.71
N LYS A 113 11.10 -15.44 -1.56
CA LYS A 113 11.56 -16.37 -2.58
C LYS A 113 11.50 -17.79 -2.05
N LEU A 114 11.07 -18.68 -2.92
CA LEU A 114 11.13 -20.13 -2.74
C LEU A 114 12.56 -20.62 -3.00
N ASN A 115 12.76 -21.94 -2.89
CA ASN A 115 13.99 -22.57 -3.30
C ASN A 115 14.30 -22.21 -4.77
N GLU A 116 15.59 -22.07 -5.10
CA GLU A 116 16.06 -21.66 -6.45
C GLU A 116 15.79 -20.19 -6.85
N GLY A 117 15.29 -19.35 -5.93
CA GLY A 117 15.11 -17.91 -6.16
C GLY A 117 13.81 -17.54 -6.87
N GLU A 118 12.90 -18.48 -7.08
CA GLU A 118 11.56 -18.22 -7.61
C GLU A 118 10.74 -17.38 -6.62
N ILE A 119 9.94 -16.43 -7.12
CA ILE A 119 9.08 -15.58 -6.30
C ILE A 119 7.93 -16.41 -5.72
N ASP A 120 7.71 -16.28 -4.41
CA ASP A 120 6.56 -16.83 -3.72
C ASP A 120 5.32 -15.93 -3.96
N TYR A 121 4.64 -16.17 -5.07
CA TYR A 121 3.43 -15.43 -5.43
C TYR A 121 2.25 -15.68 -4.48
N ASP A 122 2.20 -16.83 -3.82
CA ASP A 122 1.14 -17.12 -2.86
C ASP A 122 1.29 -16.28 -1.60
N HIS A 123 2.52 -15.94 -1.21
CA HIS A 123 2.76 -14.98 -0.14
C HIS A 123 2.20 -13.58 -0.46
N LEU A 124 2.22 -13.16 -1.73
CA LEU A 124 1.70 -11.85 -2.17
C LEU A 124 0.18 -11.81 -2.31
N ALA A 125 -0.49 -12.95 -2.13
CA ALA A 125 -1.94 -13.05 -2.23
C ALA A 125 -2.59 -13.00 -0.85
N VAL A 126 -3.65 -12.19 -0.72
CA VAL A 126 -4.47 -12.09 0.49
C VAL A 126 -5.94 -12.23 0.13
N GLU A 127 -6.67 -13.05 0.87
CA GLU A 127 -8.11 -13.18 0.71
C GLU A 127 -8.84 -12.20 1.64
N LEU A 128 -9.73 -11.37 1.08
CA LEU A 128 -10.59 -10.51 1.86
C LEU A 128 -12.01 -11.06 1.88
N LYS A 129 -12.55 -11.12 3.09
CA LYS A 129 -13.86 -11.73 3.37
C LYS A 129 -14.88 -10.65 3.72
N ASN A 130 -16.11 -10.89 3.32
CA ASN A 130 -17.25 -10.12 3.79
C ASN A 130 -17.60 -10.47 5.25
N ARG A 131 -18.65 -9.84 5.78
CA ARG A 131 -19.11 -10.07 7.18
C ARG A 131 -19.66 -11.48 7.42
N GLU A 132 -20.07 -12.14 6.38
CA GLU A 132 -20.55 -13.52 6.41
C GLU A 132 -19.39 -14.53 6.36
N GLY A 133 -18.15 -14.06 6.23
CA GLY A 133 -16.95 -14.89 6.16
C GLY A 133 -16.65 -15.45 4.76
N GLU A 134 -17.37 -15.01 3.73
CA GLU A 134 -17.15 -15.42 2.36
C GLU A 134 -16.06 -14.57 1.70
N VAL A 135 -15.15 -15.20 0.95
CA VAL A 135 -14.12 -14.50 0.20
C VAL A 135 -14.74 -13.80 -1.00
N GLU A 136 -14.80 -12.48 -0.98
CA GLU A 136 -15.29 -11.64 -2.09
C GLU A 136 -14.17 -11.00 -2.90
N VAL A 137 -12.96 -10.85 -2.33
CA VAL A 137 -11.84 -10.22 -3.02
C VAL A 137 -10.56 -11.04 -2.85
N LEU A 138 -9.87 -11.24 -3.97
CA LEU A 138 -8.49 -11.72 -4.01
C LEU A 138 -7.56 -10.51 -4.17
N CYS A 139 -6.75 -10.24 -3.16
CA CYS A 139 -5.90 -9.06 -3.11
C CYS A 139 -4.46 -9.42 -3.49
N MET A 140 -3.90 -8.69 -4.45
CA MET A 140 -2.49 -8.69 -4.83
C MET A 140 -1.77 -7.68 -3.94
N ALA A 141 -1.16 -8.11 -2.84
CA ALA A 141 -0.49 -7.23 -1.87
C ALA A 141 1.00 -7.11 -2.20
N VAL A 142 1.34 -6.19 -3.09
CA VAL A 142 2.71 -6.00 -3.59
C VAL A 142 3.37 -4.83 -2.87
N PRO A 143 4.46 -5.05 -2.11
CA PRO A 143 5.21 -3.98 -1.45
C PRO A 143 6.03 -3.16 -2.46
N PHE A 144 6.71 -2.11 -1.97
CA PHE A 144 7.71 -1.41 -2.75
C PHE A 144 8.80 -2.39 -3.23
N LEU A 145 9.05 -2.39 -4.54
CA LEU A 145 9.92 -3.35 -5.19
C LEU A 145 11.32 -2.77 -5.41
N ARG A 146 12.32 -3.46 -4.92
CA ARG A 146 13.74 -3.18 -5.15
C ARG A 146 14.31 -4.12 -6.20
N GLN A 147 15.49 -3.81 -6.68
CA GLN A 147 16.20 -4.72 -7.58
C GLN A 147 16.33 -6.12 -6.93
N GLY A 148 15.88 -7.13 -7.67
CA GLY A 148 15.82 -8.52 -7.22
C GLY A 148 14.47 -8.96 -6.66
N ASP A 149 13.52 -8.04 -6.44
CA ASP A 149 12.17 -8.37 -5.94
C ASP A 149 11.20 -8.74 -7.07
N TYR A 150 11.56 -8.52 -8.31
CA TYR A 150 10.75 -8.80 -9.50
C TYR A 150 11.49 -9.74 -10.46
N PRO A 151 10.77 -10.41 -11.39
CA PRO A 151 11.39 -11.27 -12.39
C PRO A 151 12.37 -10.53 -13.29
N VAL A 152 13.46 -11.17 -13.64
CA VAL A 152 14.37 -10.68 -14.67
C VAL A 152 13.74 -10.95 -16.03
N VAL A 153 13.58 -9.89 -16.83
CA VAL A 153 13.02 -9.96 -18.17
C VAL A 153 14.08 -9.49 -19.17
N GLU A 154 14.32 -10.29 -20.20
CA GLU A 154 15.13 -9.85 -21.33
C GLU A 154 14.34 -8.83 -22.12
N THR A 155 14.85 -7.59 -22.19
CA THR A 155 14.16 -6.47 -22.85
C THR A 155 15.13 -5.44 -23.36
N GLU A 156 14.79 -4.77 -24.48
CA GLU A 156 15.46 -3.56 -24.95
C GLU A 156 14.96 -2.31 -24.21
N GLY A 157 13.87 -2.42 -23.44
CA GLY A 157 13.27 -1.35 -22.66
C GLY A 157 13.89 -1.20 -21.27
N ASN A 158 13.11 -0.62 -20.33
CA ASN A 158 13.53 -0.47 -18.94
C ASN A 158 13.30 -1.79 -18.18
N PRO A 159 14.36 -2.46 -17.68
CA PRO A 159 14.23 -3.76 -16.98
C PRO A 159 13.37 -3.68 -15.72
N TYR A 160 13.38 -2.55 -15.00
CA TYR A 160 12.51 -2.34 -13.84
C TYR A 160 11.04 -2.35 -14.24
N MET A 161 10.67 -1.53 -15.22
CA MET A 161 9.28 -1.42 -15.69
C MET A 161 8.74 -2.78 -16.16
N GLU A 162 9.53 -3.49 -16.97
CA GLU A 162 9.14 -4.79 -17.51
C GLU A 162 9.08 -5.88 -16.43
N GLY A 163 10.05 -5.88 -15.50
CA GLY A 163 10.06 -6.80 -14.37
C GLY A 163 8.88 -6.59 -13.43
N VAL A 164 8.53 -5.34 -13.11
CA VAL A 164 7.34 -5.00 -12.31
C VAL A 164 6.07 -5.43 -13.04
N ARG A 165 5.96 -5.11 -14.33
CA ARG A 165 4.82 -5.52 -15.16
C ARG A 165 4.66 -7.05 -15.16
N GLU A 166 5.75 -7.79 -15.31
CA GLU A 166 5.75 -9.24 -15.31
C GLU A 166 5.32 -9.81 -13.95
N LEU A 167 5.78 -9.22 -12.84
CA LEU A 167 5.36 -9.64 -11.49
C LEU A 167 3.84 -9.50 -11.33
N TYR A 168 3.26 -8.33 -11.67
CA TYR A 168 1.82 -8.11 -11.60
C TYR A 168 1.05 -9.04 -12.55
N THR A 169 1.59 -9.31 -13.73
CA THR A 169 0.98 -10.20 -14.73
C THR A 169 0.93 -11.65 -14.21
N GLN A 170 2.04 -12.18 -13.70
CA GLN A 170 2.09 -13.54 -13.17
C GLN A 170 1.22 -13.71 -11.93
N LEU A 171 1.24 -12.75 -11.01
CA LEU A 171 0.39 -12.78 -9.83
C LEU A 171 -1.09 -12.72 -10.22
N LEU A 172 -1.47 -11.85 -11.16
CA LEU A 172 -2.83 -11.77 -11.68
C LEU A 172 -3.29 -13.08 -12.33
N GLN A 173 -2.44 -13.71 -13.15
CA GLN A 173 -2.76 -14.99 -13.79
C GLN A 173 -3.04 -16.08 -12.76
N ARG A 174 -2.23 -16.20 -11.71
CA ARG A 174 -2.39 -17.15 -10.61
C ARG A 174 -3.71 -16.92 -9.86
N LEU A 175 -4.03 -15.65 -9.52
CA LEU A 175 -5.28 -15.32 -8.85
C LEU A 175 -6.49 -15.52 -9.76
N TRP A 176 -6.36 -15.18 -11.03
CA TRP A 176 -7.44 -15.35 -11.99
C TRP A 176 -7.81 -16.82 -12.20
N ALA A 177 -6.83 -17.72 -12.21
CA ALA A 177 -7.04 -19.16 -12.36
C ALA A 177 -7.82 -19.77 -11.18
N ARG A 178 -7.66 -19.25 -9.96
CA ARG A 178 -8.35 -19.73 -8.75
C ARG A 178 -9.60 -18.93 -8.36
N ARG A 179 -9.85 -17.81 -9.07
CA ARG A 179 -10.95 -16.90 -8.79
C ARG A 179 -12.31 -17.57 -9.07
N LYS A 180 -13.26 -17.39 -8.16
CA LYS A 180 -14.67 -17.70 -8.38
C LYS A 180 -15.38 -16.54 -9.10
N THR A 181 -16.49 -16.82 -9.76
CA THR A 181 -17.21 -15.84 -10.60
C THR A 181 -17.66 -14.59 -9.83
N ASN A 182 -17.99 -14.72 -8.55
CA ASN A 182 -18.44 -13.63 -7.67
C ASN A 182 -17.32 -12.90 -6.95
N GLN A 183 -16.04 -13.23 -7.21
CA GLN A 183 -14.91 -12.59 -6.56
C GLN A 183 -14.31 -11.51 -7.44
N ALA A 184 -13.92 -10.38 -6.86
CA ALA A 184 -13.14 -9.35 -7.52
C ALA A 184 -11.63 -9.55 -7.28
N ILE A 185 -10.78 -8.96 -8.14
CA ILE A 185 -9.35 -8.84 -7.90
C ILE A 185 -9.05 -7.39 -7.58
N LEU A 186 -8.30 -7.18 -6.49
CA LEU A 186 -7.76 -5.89 -6.09
C LEU A 186 -6.24 -5.97 -6.11
N ALA A 187 -5.56 -4.91 -6.52
CA ALA A 187 -4.11 -4.80 -6.42
C ALA A 187 -3.72 -3.67 -5.46
N ILE A 188 -2.66 -3.88 -4.70
CA ILE A 188 -1.98 -2.86 -3.91
C ILE A 188 -0.59 -2.71 -4.50
N GLY A 189 -0.08 -1.46 -4.53
CA GLY A 189 1.29 -1.17 -4.91
C GLY A 189 1.78 0.10 -4.25
N HIS A 190 3.10 0.17 -4.03
CA HIS A 190 3.77 1.39 -3.61
C HIS A 190 4.86 1.71 -4.62
N LEU A 191 4.54 2.55 -5.59
CA LEU A 191 5.39 2.84 -6.74
C LEU A 191 4.94 4.10 -7.47
N GLN A 192 5.82 4.66 -8.30
CA GLN A 192 5.47 5.76 -9.20
C GLN A 192 4.92 5.23 -10.52
N ALA A 193 3.72 5.66 -10.90
CA ALA A 193 3.15 5.38 -12.21
C ALA A 193 3.32 6.57 -13.17
N THR A 194 3.61 6.30 -14.44
CA THR A 194 3.73 7.35 -15.48
C THR A 194 2.40 8.09 -15.61
N GLY A 195 2.49 9.43 -15.73
CA GLY A 195 1.31 10.30 -15.83
C GLY A 195 0.69 10.68 -14.49
N SER A 196 1.37 10.37 -13.37
CA SER A 196 1.04 10.93 -12.06
C SER A 196 1.48 12.38 -11.96
N GLU A 197 0.67 13.21 -11.32
CA GLU A 197 0.98 14.61 -11.05
C GLU A 197 1.73 14.73 -9.72
N ILE A 198 2.89 15.37 -9.77
CA ILE A 198 3.74 15.69 -8.61
C ILE A 198 3.96 17.21 -8.62
N ALA A 199 4.01 17.86 -7.47
CA ALA A 199 4.36 19.27 -7.41
C ALA A 199 5.81 19.48 -7.86
N GLU A 200 6.07 20.48 -8.73
CA GLU A 200 7.39 20.75 -9.34
C GLU A 200 8.53 20.96 -8.31
N LYS A 201 8.22 21.22 -7.05
CA LYS A 201 9.20 21.46 -5.98
C LYS A 201 8.98 20.53 -4.78
N ASP A 202 8.31 19.41 -5.00
CA ASP A 202 8.12 18.44 -3.94
C ASP A 202 9.34 17.54 -3.82
N TYR A 203 10.14 17.79 -2.77
CA TYR A 203 11.31 16.98 -2.40
C TYR A 203 10.98 15.98 -1.29
N SER A 204 9.73 15.93 -0.83
CA SER A 204 9.28 14.99 0.19
C SER A 204 9.12 13.58 -0.38
N GLU A 205 8.75 13.48 -1.65
CA GLU A 205 8.77 12.23 -2.39
C GLU A 205 10.21 11.92 -2.79
N ARG A 206 10.76 10.81 -2.30
CA ARG A 206 12.06 10.33 -2.75
C ARG A 206 11.94 9.83 -4.19
N THR A 207 12.00 10.76 -5.15
CA THR A 207 12.23 10.38 -6.54
C THR A 207 13.55 9.65 -6.61
N VAL A 208 13.51 8.40 -7.04
CA VAL A 208 14.73 7.63 -7.27
C VAL A 208 15.58 8.39 -8.29
N ILE A 209 16.85 8.63 -7.94
CA ILE A 209 17.79 9.40 -8.77
C ILE A 209 17.86 8.77 -10.14
N GLY A 210 17.33 9.48 -11.16
CA GLY A 210 17.42 9.06 -12.56
C GLY A 210 16.11 9.04 -13.35
N GLY A 211 14.93 9.26 -12.73
CA GLY A 211 13.65 9.37 -13.47
C GLY A 211 13.22 8.13 -14.26
N LEU A 212 13.85 6.98 -14.01
CA LEU A 212 13.72 5.77 -14.83
C LEU A 212 12.82 4.69 -14.20
N GLU A 213 12.27 4.91 -13.01
CA GLU A 213 11.52 3.90 -12.25
C GLU A 213 10.00 4.14 -12.23
N CYS A 214 9.47 4.80 -13.25
CA CYS A 214 8.03 4.94 -13.41
C CYS A 214 7.45 3.70 -14.10
N VAL A 215 6.37 3.18 -13.57
CA VAL A 215 5.66 2.03 -14.13
C VAL A 215 4.53 2.51 -15.04
N SER A 216 4.37 1.88 -16.21
CA SER A 216 3.24 2.20 -17.09
C SER A 216 1.91 1.85 -16.41
N PRO A 217 0.87 2.70 -16.52
CA PRO A 217 -0.48 2.36 -16.07
C PRO A 217 -1.04 1.06 -16.66
N ASP A 218 -0.56 0.66 -17.84
CA ASP A 218 -0.94 -0.59 -18.51
C ASP A 218 -0.47 -1.86 -17.78
N THR A 219 0.44 -1.71 -16.80
CA THR A 219 0.81 -2.76 -15.86
C THR A 219 -0.42 -3.27 -15.09
N PHE A 220 -1.38 -2.39 -14.82
CA PHE A 220 -2.61 -2.73 -14.11
C PHE A 220 -3.72 -3.12 -15.10
N SER A 221 -3.85 -4.41 -15.34
CA SER A 221 -4.84 -4.98 -16.24
C SER A 221 -6.27 -4.53 -15.90
N GLU A 222 -7.13 -4.39 -16.91
CA GLU A 222 -8.57 -4.11 -16.74
C GLU A 222 -9.33 -5.21 -15.97
N LYS A 223 -8.73 -6.39 -15.81
CA LYS A 223 -9.25 -7.48 -14.96
C LYS A 223 -9.16 -7.17 -13.47
N ILE A 224 -8.36 -6.17 -13.08
CA ILE A 224 -8.24 -5.69 -11.72
C ILE A 224 -9.35 -4.68 -11.47
N ALA A 225 -10.26 -4.99 -10.55
CA ALA A 225 -11.40 -4.14 -10.25
C ALA A 225 -10.99 -2.79 -9.60
N TYR A 226 -9.91 -2.81 -8.80
CA TYR A 226 -9.36 -1.61 -8.18
C TYR A 226 -7.87 -1.80 -7.90
N THR A 227 -7.07 -0.76 -8.16
CA THR A 227 -5.64 -0.70 -7.82
C THR A 227 -5.41 0.43 -6.82
N ALA A 228 -5.01 0.05 -5.62
CA ALA A 228 -4.71 0.94 -4.50
C ALA A 228 -3.21 1.27 -4.49
N LEU A 229 -2.84 2.50 -4.80
CA LEU A 229 -1.45 2.95 -4.89
C LEU A 229 -1.11 3.92 -3.74
N GLY A 230 0.10 3.81 -3.22
CA GLY A 230 0.82 4.78 -2.41
C GLY A 230 2.07 5.27 -3.12
N HIS A 231 2.87 6.12 -2.47
CA HIS A 231 4.09 6.77 -2.91
C HIS A 231 3.88 8.22 -3.39
N ILE A 232 2.78 8.53 -4.05
CA ILE A 232 2.49 9.89 -4.50
C ILE A 232 1.50 10.53 -3.53
N HIS A 233 1.92 11.63 -2.89
CA HIS A 233 1.17 12.29 -1.81
C HIS A 233 -0.09 13.03 -2.29
N LYS A 234 -0.20 13.28 -3.60
CA LYS A 234 -1.41 13.85 -4.20
C LYS A 234 -2.45 12.78 -4.48
N ALA A 235 -3.59 12.84 -3.82
CA ALA A 235 -4.73 11.97 -4.12
C ALA A 235 -5.20 12.19 -5.57
N GLN A 236 -5.14 11.15 -6.40
CA GLN A 236 -5.42 11.28 -7.84
C GLN A 236 -5.72 9.95 -8.52
N ARG A 237 -6.33 10.04 -9.70
CA ARG A 237 -6.45 8.94 -10.67
C ARG A 237 -5.21 8.88 -11.54
N VAL A 238 -4.75 7.69 -11.88
CA VAL A 238 -3.62 7.50 -12.80
C VAL A 238 -4.15 7.47 -14.22
N SER A 239 -3.65 8.35 -15.08
CA SER A 239 -4.00 8.45 -16.50
C SER A 239 -5.52 8.44 -16.76
N GLY A 240 -6.29 9.08 -15.88
CA GLY A 240 -7.76 9.18 -15.98
C GLY A 240 -8.53 7.90 -15.64
N ARG A 241 -7.86 6.82 -15.25
CA ARG A 241 -8.51 5.55 -14.89
C ARG A 241 -9.15 5.64 -13.51
N GLU A 242 -10.48 5.42 -13.45
CA GLU A 242 -11.25 5.49 -12.20
C GLU A 242 -10.83 4.44 -11.18
N ASN A 243 -10.36 3.30 -11.65
CA ASN A 243 -10.01 2.14 -10.83
C ASN A 243 -8.52 2.04 -10.48
N VAL A 244 -7.67 3.01 -10.87
CA VAL A 244 -6.25 3.06 -10.50
C VAL A 244 -5.98 4.38 -9.80
N ARG A 245 -5.76 4.35 -8.49
CA ARG A 245 -5.75 5.56 -7.68
C ARG A 245 -4.62 5.58 -6.65
N TYR A 246 -4.05 6.76 -6.48
CA TYR A 246 -3.30 7.13 -5.28
C TYR A 246 -4.26 7.63 -4.20
N ALA A 247 -4.07 7.16 -2.96
CA ALA A 247 -4.79 7.71 -1.81
C ALA A 247 -4.31 9.11 -1.47
N GLY A 248 -3.03 9.40 -1.72
CA GLY A 248 -2.34 10.57 -1.22
C GLY A 248 -1.97 10.44 0.25
N SER A 249 -1.18 11.39 0.76
CA SER A 249 -0.86 11.48 2.18
C SER A 249 -2.03 12.06 2.98
N PRO A 250 -2.28 11.59 4.21
CA PRO A 250 -3.38 12.09 5.03
C PRO A 250 -3.14 13.50 5.57
N ILE A 251 -1.89 13.91 5.68
CA ILE A 251 -1.47 15.25 6.11
C ILE A 251 -0.34 15.74 5.19
N PRO A 252 -0.19 17.06 4.95
CA PRO A 252 0.82 17.57 4.04
C PRO A 252 2.24 17.29 4.56
N MET A 253 3.13 16.82 3.70
CA MET A 253 4.53 16.53 4.02
C MET A 253 5.45 17.73 3.77
N SER A 254 5.03 18.65 2.89
CA SER A 254 5.78 19.87 2.57
C SER A 254 4.86 21.04 2.23
N PHE A 255 5.41 22.25 2.15
CA PHE A 255 4.67 23.41 1.66
C PHE A 255 4.31 23.33 0.18
N ALA A 256 4.97 22.46 -0.58
CA ALA A 256 4.63 22.22 -1.98
C ALA A 256 3.25 21.56 -2.14
N GLU A 257 2.78 20.86 -1.12
CA GLU A 257 1.51 20.14 -1.08
C GLU A 257 0.32 20.99 -0.59
N LYS A 258 0.51 22.31 -0.38
CA LYS A 258 -0.52 23.21 0.19
C LYS A 258 -1.84 23.21 -0.58
N ASP A 259 -1.81 22.86 -1.87
CA ASP A 259 -2.97 22.82 -2.74
C ASP A 259 -3.53 21.38 -2.93
N TYR A 260 -2.98 20.40 -2.22
CA TYR A 260 -3.49 19.03 -2.26
C TYR A 260 -4.73 18.89 -1.36
N HIS A 261 -5.57 17.95 -1.70
CA HIS A 261 -6.67 17.52 -0.83
C HIS A 261 -6.17 16.32 -0.01
N HIS A 262 -5.95 16.58 1.27
CA HIS A 262 -5.54 15.56 2.23
C HIS A 262 -6.75 14.99 2.96
N GLY A 263 -6.71 13.67 3.33
CA GLY A 263 -7.79 13.07 4.10
C GLY A 263 -7.81 11.54 4.05
#